data_02454b8cba287333e360d7223a732d23
#
_entry.id   02454b8cba287333e360d7223a732d23
#
_cell.length_a   1.000
_cell.length_b   1.000
_cell.length_c   1.000
_cell.angle_alpha   90.00
_cell.angle_beta   90.00
_cell.angle_gamma   90.00
#
_symmetry.space_group_name_H-M   'P 1'
#
loop_
_entity.id
_entity.type
_entity.pdbx_description
1 polymer ?
#
loop_
_entity_poly.entity_id
_entity_poly.type
_entity_poly.pdbx_seq_one_letter_code
_entity_poly.pdbx_strand_id
1 'polypeptide(L)'
;MKKALLIVILLTTGLSFSQQQTDSLHSQIFSLTPLSKKVNKVNGMAFGLGQALDQDKQATINGFNLEVNPIIVLAIGFLDPEKLKNDTITLRQNGLHISTFGFLGNVAHNGVGISACSVTYSSNGLTVTALYNMSKNLNGLHISGITNSTDRAVGLLIAPVNSADVFKGLQLGIYNKSDDMAGMQIGIFNKTRRSRGLQLGLWNINNKRSLPFINW
;
A
#
# COMPACT_ATOMS: atom_id res chain seq x y z
N MET A 1 -25.17 6.72 -26.38
CA MET A 1 -25.52 7.17 -25.02
C MET A 1 -26.67 6.37 -24.41
N LYS A 2 -27.80 6.11 -25.05
CA LYS A 2 -28.94 5.34 -24.48
C LYS A 2 -28.58 3.90 -24.05
N LYS A 3 -27.69 3.18 -24.76
CA LYS A 3 -27.29 1.81 -24.43
C LYS A 3 -26.37 1.75 -23.20
N ALA A 4 -25.50 2.73 -23.00
CA ALA A 4 -24.64 2.80 -21.82
C ALA A 4 -25.45 3.11 -20.54
N LEU A 5 -26.46 3.98 -20.65
CA LEU A 5 -27.37 4.30 -19.54
C LEU A 5 -28.19 3.06 -19.12
N LEU A 6 -28.61 2.23 -20.09
CA LEU A 6 -29.37 0.99 -19.81
C LEU A 6 -28.52 -0.04 -19.05
N ILE A 7 -27.23 -0.16 -19.38
CA ILE A 7 -26.29 -1.06 -18.67
C ILE A 7 -26.05 -0.59 -17.24
N VAL A 8 -25.93 0.71 -17.01
CA VAL A 8 -25.79 1.27 -15.67
C VAL A 8 -27.05 1.04 -14.84
N ILE A 9 -28.24 1.21 -15.41
CA ILE A 9 -29.52 0.95 -14.73
C ILE A 9 -29.69 -0.55 -14.45
N LEU A 10 -29.32 -1.43 -15.37
CA LEU A 10 -29.37 -2.90 -15.15
C LEU A 10 -28.39 -3.35 -14.06
N LEU A 11 -27.20 -2.76 -14.01
CA LEU A 11 -26.22 -3.02 -12.95
C LEU A 11 -26.71 -2.54 -11.58
N THR A 12 -27.39 -1.39 -11.51
CA THR A 12 -27.93 -0.87 -10.25
C THR A 12 -29.15 -1.62 -9.76
N THR A 13 -30.03 -2.08 -10.64
CA THR A 13 -31.20 -2.88 -10.26
C THR A 13 -30.87 -4.32 -9.88
N GLY A 14 -29.84 -4.93 -10.50
CA GLY A 14 -29.37 -6.25 -10.15
C GLY A 14 -28.74 -6.34 -8.75
N LEU A 15 -28.23 -5.23 -8.24
CA LEU A 15 -27.58 -5.15 -6.91
C LEU A 15 -28.56 -5.04 -5.74
N SER A 16 -29.85 -4.76 -6.01
CA SER A 16 -30.86 -4.56 -4.96
C SER A 16 -31.45 -5.85 -4.39
N PHE A 17 -31.21 -7.01 -5.00
CA PHE A 17 -31.86 -8.26 -4.63
C PHE A 17 -31.10 -9.17 -3.65
N SER A 18 -29.94 -8.75 -3.13
CA SER A 18 -29.10 -9.61 -2.27
C SER A 18 -29.06 -9.20 -0.79
N GLN A 19 -30.10 -8.63 -0.24
CA GLN A 19 -30.13 -8.35 1.20
C GLN A 19 -31.21 -9.16 1.91
N GLN A 20 -30.92 -10.42 2.17
CA GLN A 20 -31.65 -11.19 3.15
C GLN A 20 -30.99 -11.04 4.52
N GLN A 21 -31.74 -10.52 5.47
CA GLN A 21 -31.36 -10.08 6.79
C GLN A 21 -31.20 -11.25 7.76
N THR A 22 -29.97 -11.53 8.19
CA THR A 22 -29.68 -12.34 9.39
C THR A 22 -28.62 -11.65 10.23
N ASP A 23 -28.78 -11.65 11.55
CA ASP A 23 -28.00 -10.86 12.50
C ASP A 23 -26.58 -11.40 12.82
N SER A 24 -26.06 -12.36 12.07
CA SER A 24 -24.71 -12.88 12.21
C SER A 24 -23.74 -12.24 11.22
N LEU A 25 -22.48 -12.06 11.64
CA LEU A 25 -21.39 -11.62 10.77
C LEU A 25 -21.19 -12.64 9.65
N HIS A 26 -21.33 -12.23 8.40
CA HIS A 26 -21.33 -13.13 7.25
C HIS A 26 -20.09 -13.00 6.37
N SER A 27 -19.65 -14.15 5.87
CA SER A 27 -18.74 -14.27 4.74
C SER A 27 -19.53 -14.19 3.43
N GLN A 28 -19.06 -13.41 2.47
CA GLN A 28 -19.62 -13.27 1.13
C GLN A 28 -18.59 -13.59 0.06
N ILE A 29 -19.04 -14.07 -1.10
CA ILE A 29 -18.18 -14.25 -2.28
C ILE A 29 -18.02 -12.93 -3.03
N PHE A 30 -19.08 -12.12 -3.04
CA PHE A 30 -19.12 -10.81 -3.69
C PHE A 30 -19.62 -9.76 -2.70
N SER A 31 -18.99 -8.58 -2.71
CA SER A 31 -19.44 -7.46 -1.88
C SER A 31 -19.12 -6.11 -2.51
N LEU A 32 -19.87 -5.09 -2.10
CA LEU A 32 -19.55 -3.71 -2.41
C LEU A 32 -18.73 -3.09 -1.27
N THR A 33 -17.79 -2.21 -1.60
CA THR A 33 -17.04 -1.40 -0.63
C THR A 33 -17.55 0.04 -0.61
N PRO A 34 -17.72 0.68 0.58
CA PRO A 34 -17.38 0.16 1.91
C PRO A 34 -18.25 -1.03 2.31
N LEU A 35 -17.65 -2.00 2.99
CA LEU A 35 -18.35 -3.21 3.42
C LEU A 35 -19.47 -2.87 4.40
N SER A 36 -20.63 -3.49 4.22
CA SER A 36 -21.77 -3.40 5.15
C SER A 36 -21.32 -3.78 6.58
N LYS A 37 -21.94 -3.20 7.61
CA LYS A 37 -21.64 -3.52 9.02
C LYS A 37 -21.75 -5.01 9.37
N LYS A 38 -22.54 -5.75 8.63
CA LYS A 38 -22.78 -7.20 8.83
C LYS A 38 -21.75 -8.09 8.10
N VAL A 39 -20.97 -7.55 7.15
CA VAL A 39 -19.97 -8.31 6.37
C VAL A 39 -18.59 -8.06 6.95
N ASN A 40 -17.94 -9.12 7.43
CA ASN A 40 -16.58 -9.05 7.94
C ASN A 40 -15.57 -9.82 7.07
N LYS A 41 -16.05 -10.63 6.12
CA LYS A 41 -15.17 -11.40 5.24
C LYS A 41 -15.74 -11.47 3.82
N VAL A 42 -14.90 -11.22 2.84
CA VAL A 42 -15.19 -11.43 1.42
C VAL A 42 -14.21 -12.46 0.89
N ASN A 43 -14.69 -13.55 0.30
CA ASN A 43 -13.87 -14.58 -0.32
C ASN A 43 -14.19 -14.64 -1.82
N GLY A 44 -13.63 -13.70 -2.60
CA GLY A 44 -13.88 -13.61 -4.03
C GLY A 44 -13.66 -12.21 -4.55
N MET A 45 -14.69 -11.42 -4.74
CA MET A 45 -14.60 -10.10 -5.38
C MET A 45 -15.23 -9.00 -4.54
N ALA A 46 -14.54 -7.88 -4.42
CA ALA A 46 -15.06 -6.66 -3.85
C ALA A 46 -14.92 -5.50 -4.86
N PHE A 47 -15.94 -4.65 -4.94
CA PHE A 47 -15.95 -3.48 -5.82
C PHE A 47 -16.53 -2.29 -5.08
N GLY A 48 -16.04 -1.10 -5.36
CA GLY A 48 -16.69 0.11 -4.87
C GLY A 48 -15.77 1.30 -4.65
N LEU A 49 -16.13 2.11 -3.67
CA LEU A 49 -15.45 3.36 -3.37
C LEU A 49 -14.27 3.19 -2.38
N GLY A 50 -13.98 1.96 -1.98
CA GLY A 50 -13.00 1.67 -0.95
C GLY A 50 -13.60 1.58 0.45
N GLN A 51 -12.82 1.07 1.39
CA GLN A 51 -13.25 0.93 2.77
C GLN A 51 -13.20 2.30 3.46
N ALA A 52 -14.28 2.69 4.12
CA ALA A 52 -14.28 3.85 5.00
C ALA A 52 -13.31 3.62 6.18
N LEU A 53 -12.71 4.69 6.67
CA LEU A 53 -11.76 4.67 7.81
C LEU A 53 -12.48 4.36 9.15
N ASP A 54 -13.38 3.38 9.16
CA ASP A 54 -14.07 2.92 10.37
C ASP A 54 -13.11 2.06 11.18
N GLN A 55 -12.67 2.58 12.32
CA GLN A 55 -11.64 1.97 13.16
C GLN A 55 -12.17 0.82 14.03
N ASP A 56 -13.48 0.69 14.16
CA ASP A 56 -14.08 -0.26 15.10
C ASP A 56 -14.35 -1.65 14.50
N LYS A 57 -14.18 -1.80 13.18
CA LYS A 57 -14.53 -3.04 12.50
C LYS A 57 -13.32 -3.73 11.85
N GLN A 58 -13.08 -4.96 12.24
CA GLN A 58 -12.13 -5.82 11.54
C GLN A 58 -12.78 -6.51 10.35
N ALA A 59 -12.18 -6.38 9.17
CA ALA A 59 -12.63 -7.01 7.95
C ALA A 59 -11.48 -7.67 7.17
N THR A 60 -11.84 -8.67 6.36
CA THR A 60 -10.88 -9.36 5.48
C THR A 60 -11.46 -9.49 4.09
N ILE A 61 -10.70 -9.10 3.08
CA ILE A 61 -11.02 -9.30 1.66
C ILE A 61 -9.97 -10.25 1.08
N ASN A 62 -10.41 -11.43 0.64
CA ASN A 62 -9.59 -12.42 -0.03
C ASN A 62 -9.99 -12.51 -1.50
N GLY A 63 -9.03 -12.31 -2.40
CA GLY A 63 -9.24 -12.41 -3.84
C GLY A 63 -9.04 -11.10 -4.58
N PHE A 64 -10.01 -10.67 -5.36
CA PHE A 64 -9.92 -9.46 -6.17
C PHE A 64 -10.67 -8.30 -5.52
N ASN A 65 -10.02 -7.15 -5.39
CA ASN A 65 -10.65 -5.92 -4.92
C ASN A 65 -10.34 -4.77 -5.89
N LEU A 66 -11.40 -4.12 -6.37
CA LEU A 66 -11.31 -2.94 -7.22
C LEU A 66 -12.02 -1.76 -6.56
N GLU A 67 -11.27 -0.70 -6.29
CA GLU A 67 -11.75 0.51 -5.66
C GLU A 67 -11.60 1.71 -6.58
N VAL A 68 -12.68 2.43 -6.81
CA VAL A 68 -12.71 3.66 -7.58
C VAL A 68 -13.15 4.80 -6.68
N ASN A 69 -12.19 5.52 -6.11
CA ASN A 69 -12.47 6.62 -5.19
C ASN A 69 -12.10 7.97 -5.83
N PRO A 70 -13.08 8.74 -6.35
CA PRO A 70 -12.82 9.99 -7.05
C PRO A 70 -12.51 11.17 -6.11
N ILE A 71 -12.95 11.11 -4.85
CA ILE A 71 -12.94 12.26 -3.93
C ILE A 71 -11.57 12.46 -3.29
N ILE A 72 -10.83 11.39 -3.09
CA ILE A 72 -9.60 11.44 -2.30
C ILE A 72 -8.43 12.09 -3.07
N VAL A 73 -8.49 12.16 -4.40
CA VAL A 73 -7.50 12.91 -5.20
C VAL A 73 -7.41 14.38 -4.74
N LEU A 74 -8.54 14.97 -4.30
CA LEU A 74 -8.57 16.32 -3.74
C LEU A 74 -8.01 16.40 -2.32
N ALA A 75 -7.98 15.31 -1.60
CA ALA A 75 -7.54 15.26 -0.20
C ALA A 75 -6.03 14.96 -0.02
N ILE A 76 -5.30 14.62 -1.09
CA ILE A 76 -3.86 14.24 -1.02
C ILE A 76 -3.03 15.31 -0.30
N GLY A 77 -3.31 16.59 -0.56
CA GLY A 77 -2.59 17.72 0.06
C GLY A 77 -2.92 17.98 1.54
N PHE A 78 -3.99 17.38 2.06
CA PHE A 78 -4.46 17.59 3.43
C PHE A 78 -4.28 16.36 4.34
N LEU A 79 -3.90 15.22 3.77
CA LEU A 79 -3.64 14.01 4.54
C LEU A 79 -2.25 14.07 5.16
N ASP A 80 -2.21 13.91 6.47
CA ASP A 80 -0.96 13.71 7.22
C ASP A 80 -0.70 12.19 7.32
N PRO A 81 0.26 11.64 6.57
CA PRO A 81 0.50 10.20 6.57
C PRO A 81 0.92 9.64 7.94
N GLU A 82 1.55 10.47 8.79
CA GLU A 82 1.95 10.06 10.12
C GLU A 82 0.75 9.79 11.04
N LYS A 83 -0.34 10.54 10.87
CA LYS A 83 -1.58 10.34 11.63
C LYS A 83 -2.37 9.10 11.20
N LEU A 84 -2.07 8.58 10.00
CA LEU A 84 -2.71 7.35 9.49
C LEU A 84 -2.00 6.07 9.96
N LYS A 85 -0.81 6.19 10.56
CA LYS A 85 -0.07 5.06 11.13
C LYS A 85 -0.65 4.69 12.50
N ASN A 86 -1.62 3.80 12.52
CA ASN A 86 -2.18 3.25 13.76
C ASN A 86 -1.70 1.81 13.99
N ASP A 87 -1.66 1.33 15.22
CA ASP A 87 -1.12 0.02 15.56
C ASP A 87 -2.10 -1.15 15.37
N THR A 88 -3.38 -0.84 15.18
CA THR A 88 -4.42 -1.86 15.04
C THR A 88 -4.79 -2.06 13.58
N ILE A 89 -4.63 -3.27 13.06
CA ILE A 89 -5.06 -3.63 11.70
C ILE A 89 -6.59 -3.80 11.71
N THR A 90 -7.28 -2.98 10.94
CA THR A 90 -8.73 -3.05 10.76
C THR A 90 -9.15 -3.75 9.47
N LEU A 91 -8.30 -3.70 8.44
CA LEU A 91 -8.58 -4.34 7.16
C LEU A 91 -7.40 -5.22 6.73
N ARG A 92 -7.68 -6.49 6.41
CA ARG A 92 -6.76 -7.39 5.74
C ARG A 92 -7.17 -7.57 4.28
N GLN A 93 -6.25 -7.33 3.37
CA GLN A 93 -6.46 -7.51 1.94
C GLN A 93 -5.49 -8.57 1.43
N ASN A 94 -6.01 -9.69 0.97
CA ASN A 94 -5.22 -10.81 0.46
C ASN A 94 -5.58 -11.07 -1.00
N GLY A 95 -4.61 -10.97 -1.91
CA GLY A 95 -4.79 -11.22 -3.33
C GLY A 95 -4.43 -10.04 -4.23
N LEU A 96 -5.25 -9.77 -5.24
CA LEU A 96 -5.05 -8.65 -6.18
C LEU A 96 -5.95 -7.48 -5.80
N HIS A 97 -5.34 -6.34 -5.48
CA HIS A 97 -6.04 -5.13 -5.08
C HIS A 97 -5.64 -3.96 -5.98
N ILE A 98 -6.63 -3.37 -6.63
CA ILE A 98 -6.46 -2.21 -7.49
C ILE A 98 -7.29 -1.07 -6.91
N SER A 99 -6.66 0.07 -6.65
CA SER A 99 -7.33 1.26 -6.18
C SER A 99 -6.91 2.48 -6.99
N THR A 100 -7.86 3.23 -7.52
CA THR A 100 -7.54 4.46 -8.28
C THR A 100 -6.87 5.52 -7.42
N PHE A 101 -7.11 5.49 -6.12
CA PHE A 101 -6.47 6.40 -5.19
C PHE A 101 -5.43 5.70 -4.32
N GLY A 102 -5.79 4.68 -3.56
CA GLY A 102 -4.85 3.97 -2.72
C GLY A 102 -5.47 3.30 -1.51
N PHE A 103 -4.58 2.63 -0.81
CA PHE A 103 -4.88 1.96 0.44
C PHE A 103 -4.48 2.90 1.56
N LEU A 104 -5.43 3.28 2.40
CA LEU A 104 -5.19 4.24 3.47
C LEU A 104 -5.55 3.68 4.83
N GLY A 105 -4.63 3.87 5.79
CA GLY A 105 -4.86 3.60 7.20
C GLY A 105 -4.40 2.21 7.64
N ASN A 106 -5.18 1.59 8.51
CA ASN A 106 -4.82 0.37 9.24
C ASN A 106 -4.96 -0.91 8.41
N VAL A 107 -4.43 -0.89 7.20
CA VAL A 107 -4.52 -1.98 6.23
C VAL A 107 -3.28 -2.86 6.30
N ALA A 108 -3.49 -4.18 6.40
CA ALA A 108 -2.48 -5.17 6.09
C ALA A 108 -2.76 -5.73 4.69
N HIS A 109 -1.89 -5.39 3.74
CA HIS A 109 -1.98 -5.86 2.37
C HIS A 109 -1.05 -7.06 2.15
N ASN A 110 -1.58 -8.13 1.56
CA ASN A 110 -0.81 -9.32 1.19
C ASN A 110 -1.13 -9.73 -0.24
N GLY A 111 -0.17 -9.68 -1.12
CA GLY A 111 -0.34 -10.05 -2.53
C GLY A 111 0.11 -8.97 -3.50
N VAL A 112 -0.73 -8.61 -4.45
CA VAL A 112 -0.44 -7.59 -5.48
C VAL A 112 -1.32 -6.37 -5.27
N GLY A 113 -0.70 -5.22 -5.03
CA GLY A 113 -1.36 -3.93 -4.87
C GLY A 113 -0.97 -2.95 -5.97
N ILE A 114 -1.95 -2.33 -6.62
CA ILE A 114 -1.74 -1.27 -7.62
C ILE A 114 -2.58 -0.07 -7.21
N SER A 115 -1.94 1.10 -7.04
CA SER A 115 -2.66 2.28 -6.57
C SER A 115 -1.94 3.59 -6.93
N ALA A 116 -2.61 4.73 -6.76
CA ALA A 116 -1.93 6.01 -6.84
C ALA A 116 -1.02 6.23 -5.62
N CYS A 117 -1.53 5.94 -4.44
CA CYS A 117 -0.81 6.07 -3.16
C CYS A 117 -1.05 4.84 -2.30
N SER A 118 -0.17 4.58 -1.35
CA SER A 118 -0.36 3.53 -0.35
C SER A 118 0.13 4.04 1.00
N VAL A 119 -0.75 4.05 2.01
CA VAL A 119 -0.40 4.29 3.41
C VAL A 119 -0.99 3.15 4.21
N THR A 120 -0.17 2.19 4.60
CA THR A 120 -0.61 0.93 5.20
C THR A 120 0.15 0.61 6.47
N TYR A 121 -0.40 -0.27 7.29
CA TYR A 121 0.35 -0.84 8.40
C TYR A 121 1.44 -1.81 7.90
N SER A 122 1.08 -2.71 6.99
CA SER A 122 2.03 -3.63 6.37
C SER A 122 1.66 -3.92 4.92
N SER A 123 2.67 -4.08 4.08
CA SER A 123 2.50 -4.49 2.70
C SER A 123 3.47 -5.63 2.38
N ASN A 124 2.92 -6.79 2.07
CA ASN A 124 3.68 -8.01 1.77
C ASN A 124 3.40 -8.48 0.35
N GLY A 125 4.42 -8.64 -0.46
CA GLY A 125 4.33 -9.07 -1.85
C GLY A 125 4.78 -8.00 -2.85
N LEU A 126 3.96 -7.69 -3.85
CA LEU A 126 4.24 -6.68 -4.87
C LEU A 126 3.33 -5.47 -4.68
N THR A 127 3.90 -4.28 -4.54
CA THR A 127 3.13 -3.04 -4.58
C THR A 127 3.66 -2.12 -5.66
N VAL A 128 2.79 -1.58 -6.48
CA VAL A 128 3.10 -0.56 -7.49
C VAL A 128 2.25 0.67 -7.21
N THR A 129 2.90 1.78 -6.89
CA THR A 129 2.21 3.05 -6.61
C THR A 129 2.69 4.14 -7.55
N ALA A 130 1.76 4.97 -8.03
CA ALA A 130 2.11 6.06 -8.92
C ALA A 130 2.89 7.18 -8.20
N LEU A 131 2.57 7.45 -6.94
CA LEU A 131 3.17 8.55 -6.18
C LEU A 131 4.03 8.05 -5.02
N TYR A 132 3.40 7.61 -3.93
CA TYR A 132 4.13 7.22 -2.72
C TYR A 132 3.58 5.95 -2.08
N ASN A 133 4.48 5.21 -1.47
CA ASN A 133 4.18 4.05 -0.66
C ASN A 133 4.79 4.24 0.73
N MET A 134 3.93 4.41 1.73
CA MET A 134 4.29 4.59 3.12
C MET A 134 3.71 3.45 3.96
N SER A 135 4.54 2.83 4.78
CA SER A 135 4.10 1.68 5.57
C SER A 135 5.00 1.50 6.79
N LYS A 136 4.50 0.90 7.88
CA LYS A 136 5.41 0.45 8.94
C LYS A 136 6.30 -0.70 8.48
N ASN A 137 5.74 -1.64 7.71
CA ASN A 137 6.49 -2.80 7.24
C ASN A 137 6.27 -3.03 5.75
N LEU A 138 7.35 -3.07 4.98
CA LEU A 138 7.36 -3.42 3.56
C LEU A 138 8.15 -4.71 3.36
N ASN A 139 7.51 -5.75 2.85
CA ASN A 139 8.17 -7.02 2.56
C ASN A 139 7.89 -7.46 1.14
N GLY A 140 8.92 -7.61 0.32
CA GLY A 140 8.81 -8.01 -1.08
C GLY A 140 9.33 -6.99 -2.06
N LEU A 141 8.60 -6.74 -3.14
CA LEU A 141 8.94 -5.79 -4.19
C LEU A 141 7.99 -4.58 -4.14
N HIS A 142 8.55 -3.41 -3.91
CA HIS A 142 7.78 -2.17 -3.80
C HIS A 142 8.33 -1.12 -4.77
N ILE A 143 7.49 -0.74 -5.73
CA ILE A 143 7.80 0.24 -6.77
C ILE A 143 6.94 1.47 -6.56
N SER A 144 7.57 2.64 -6.54
CA SER A 144 6.87 3.91 -6.33
C SER A 144 7.38 4.98 -7.29
N GLY A 145 6.48 5.80 -7.82
CA GLY A 145 6.85 6.87 -8.75
C GLY A 145 7.63 8.03 -8.08
N ILE A 146 7.47 8.23 -6.77
CA ILE A 146 8.17 9.29 -6.03
C ILE A 146 8.93 8.71 -4.83
N THR A 147 8.24 8.05 -3.89
CA THR A 147 8.90 7.59 -2.67
C THR A 147 8.35 6.29 -2.10
N ASN A 148 9.27 5.46 -1.60
CA ASN A 148 8.97 4.42 -0.61
C ASN A 148 9.48 4.89 0.75
N SER A 149 8.63 4.91 1.77
CA SER A 149 8.98 5.29 3.15
C SER A 149 8.45 4.27 4.13
N THR A 150 9.30 3.78 5.03
CA THR A 150 8.91 2.70 5.94
C THR A 150 9.79 2.68 7.19
N ASP A 151 9.25 2.14 8.30
CA ASP A 151 10.05 1.86 9.48
C ASP A 151 10.92 0.62 9.22
N ARG A 152 10.36 -0.42 8.55
CA ARG A 152 11.12 -1.64 8.24
C ARG A 152 10.84 -2.15 6.84
N ALA A 153 11.90 -2.52 6.12
CA ALA A 153 11.73 -3.19 4.83
C ALA A 153 12.65 -4.39 4.66
N VAL A 154 12.10 -5.42 4.02
CA VAL A 154 12.86 -6.58 3.55
C VAL A 154 12.51 -6.84 2.10
N GLY A 155 13.49 -6.79 1.21
CA GLY A 155 13.29 -7.05 -0.21
C GLY A 155 13.84 -5.98 -1.13
N LEU A 156 13.09 -5.56 -2.13
CA LEU A 156 13.48 -4.61 -3.15
C LEU A 156 12.60 -3.36 -3.11
N LEU A 157 13.22 -2.21 -2.91
CA LEU A 157 12.56 -0.90 -3.00
C LEU A 157 13.06 -0.16 -4.24
N ILE A 158 12.15 0.26 -5.10
CA ILE A 158 12.44 1.03 -6.31
C ILE A 158 11.62 2.32 -6.29
N ALA A 159 12.28 3.45 -6.16
CA ALA A 159 11.66 4.77 -6.26
C ALA A 159 12.75 5.85 -6.42
N PRO A 160 12.44 7.04 -6.91
CA PRO A 160 13.35 8.17 -6.84
C PRO A 160 13.90 8.39 -5.42
N VAL A 161 13.05 8.25 -4.39
CA VAL A 161 13.45 8.35 -2.99
C VAL A 161 13.04 7.08 -2.24
N ASN A 162 14.01 6.38 -1.65
CA ASN A 162 13.74 5.27 -0.74
C ASN A 162 14.24 5.61 0.66
N SER A 163 13.36 5.50 1.67
CA SER A 163 13.69 5.73 3.07
C SER A 163 13.20 4.59 3.94
N ALA A 164 14.06 4.05 4.78
CA ALA A 164 13.71 3.01 5.75
C ALA A 164 14.55 3.18 7.03
N ASP A 165 13.96 2.98 8.20
CA ASP A 165 14.77 2.97 9.42
C ASP A 165 15.61 1.69 9.47
N VAL A 166 14.98 0.54 9.28
CA VAL A 166 15.68 -0.75 9.18
C VAL A 166 15.44 -1.36 7.81
N PHE A 167 16.50 -1.57 7.06
CA PHE A 167 16.44 -2.07 5.71
C PHE A 167 17.27 -3.34 5.51
N LYS A 168 16.67 -4.33 4.81
CA LYS A 168 17.38 -5.55 4.40
C LYS A 168 17.04 -5.89 2.95
N GLY A 169 18.03 -5.85 2.06
CA GLY A 169 17.84 -6.16 0.64
C GLY A 169 18.48 -5.16 -0.31
N LEU A 170 17.74 -4.66 -1.30
CA LEU A 170 18.23 -3.75 -2.34
C LEU A 170 17.33 -2.50 -2.45
N GLN A 171 17.92 -1.31 -2.33
CA GLN A 171 17.28 -0.03 -2.67
C GLN A 171 17.85 0.49 -3.99
N LEU A 172 16.97 0.79 -4.94
CA LEU A 172 17.29 1.40 -6.23
C LEU A 172 16.58 2.76 -6.32
N GLY A 173 17.35 3.85 -6.48
CA GLY A 173 16.74 5.18 -6.56
C GLY A 173 17.76 6.30 -6.82
N ILE A 174 17.27 7.51 -6.81
CA ILE A 174 18.12 8.71 -6.85
C ILE A 174 18.74 8.94 -5.45
N TYR A 175 17.89 8.90 -4.43
CA TYR A 175 18.27 9.07 -3.04
C TYR A 175 17.79 7.86 -2.21
N ASN A 176 18.73 7.12 -1.64
CA ASN A 176 18.47 6.00 -0.76
C ASN A 176 18.95 6.32 0.67
N LYS A 177 18.05 6.17 1.64
CA LYS A 177 18.34 6.41 3.05
C LYS A 177 17.95 5.22 3.91
N SER A 178 18.79 4.87 4.87
CA SER A 178 18.46 3.92 5.93
C SER A 178 19.19 4.29 7.22
N ASP A 179 18.63 3.93 8.36
CA ASP A 179 19.40 4.04 9.60
C ASP A 179 20.23 2.76 9.83
N ASP A 180 19.63 1.59 9.67
CA ASP A 180 20.32 0.30 9.72
C ASP A 180 20.12 -0.45 8.41
N MET A 181 21.21 -0.68 7.68
CA MET A 181 21.18 -1.33 6.37
C MET A 181 21.91 -2.67 6.41
N ALA A 182 21.26 -3.71 5.90
CA ALA A 182 21.89 -4.99 5.56
C ALA A 182 21.56 -5.35 4.11
N GLY A 183 22.51 -5.10 3.19
CA GLY A 183 22.30 -5.32 1.77
C GLY A 183 22.94 -4.25 0.88
N MET A 184 22.19 -3.70 -0.08
CA MET A 184 22.77 -2.79 -1.08
C MET A 184 21.90 -1.56 -1.32
N GLN A 185 22.54 -0.42 -1.51
CA GLN A 185 21.94 0.80 -2.03
C GLN A 185 22.60 1.16 -3.36
N ILE A 186 21.83 1.36 -4.41
CA ILE A 186 22.27 1.81 -5.73
C ILE A 186 21.51 3.09 -6.07
N GLY A 187 22.24 4.19 -6.23
CA GLY A 187 21.61 5.48 -6.52
C GLY A 187 22.62 6.59 -6.75
N ILE A 188 22.14 7.82 -6.91
CA ILE A 188 23.02 8.99 -6.99
C ILE A 188 23.58 9.28 -5.59
N PHE A 189 22.70 9.36 -4.60
CA PHE A 189 23.05 9.60 -3.21
C PHE A 189 22.57 8.46 -2.33
N ASN A 190 23.48 7.83 -1.60
CA ASN A 190 23.19 6.76 -0.66
C ASN A 190 23.63 7.16 0.73
N LYS A 191 22.74 7.02 1.72
CA LYS A 191 23.02 7.39 3.10
C LYS A 191 22.53 6.31 4.06
N THR A 192 23.42 5.88 4.95
CA THR A 192 23.06 4.99 6.06
C THR A 192 23.82 5.38 7.33
N ARG A 193 23.25 5.10 8.49
CA ARG A 193 23.96 5.24 9.76
C ARG A 193 24.80 4.02 10.06
N ARG A 194 24.24 2.83 9.92
CA ARG A 194 24.93 1.55 10.13
C ARG A 194 24.84 0.73 8.84
N SER A 195 25.99 0.48 8.21
CA SER A 195 26.10 -0.30 6.99
C SER A 195 26.62 -1.70 7.28
N ARG A 196 25.87 -2.70 6.81
CA ARG A 196 26.32 -4.08 6.64
C ARG A 196 26.05 -4.48 5.19
N GLY A 197 26.85 -3.88 4.28
CA GLY A 197 26.65 -4.10 2.85
C GLY A 197 27.32 -3.04 2.01
N LEU A 198 26.77 -2.80 0.82
CA LEU A 198 27.39 -2.02 -0.23
C LEU A 198 26.54 -0.83 -0.64
N GLN A 199 27.20 0.32 -0.86
CA GLN A 199 26.59 1.50 -1.46
C GLN A 199 27.31 1.81 -2.78
N LEU A 200 26.55 1.92 -3.86
CA LEU A 200 27.03 2.27 -5.21
C LEU A 200 26.33 3.55 -5.67
N GLY A 201 27.07 4.61 -5.93
CA GLY A 201 26.48 5.88 -6.34
C GLY A 201 27.51 7.00 -6.48
N LEU A 202 27.08 8.17 -6.94
CA LEU A 202 27.99 9.32 -7.05
C LEU A 202 28.51 9.74 -5.67
N TRP A 203 27.64 9.62 -4.64
CA TRP A 203 28.03 9.95 -3.27
C TRP A 203 27.40 9.00 -2.27
N ASN A 204 28.23 8.38 -1.43
CA ASN A 204 27.83 7.36 -0.49
C ASN A 204 28.31 7.71 0.91
N ILE A 205 27.40 7.72 1.89
CA ILE A 205 27.65 8.16 3.26
C ILE A 205 27.23 7.06 4.23
N ASN A 206 28.15 6.68 5.11
CA ASN A 206 27.84 5.91 6.30
C ASN A 206 28.46 6.54 7.55
N ASN A 207 28.31 5.94 8.73
CA ASN A 207 28.86 6.49 9.98
C ASN A 207 30.38 6.48 10.07
N LYS A 208 31.06 5.78 9.18
CA LYS A 208 32.53 5.66 9.18
C LYS A 208 33.21 6.56 8.17
N ARG A 209 32.53 6.79 7.02
CA ARG A 209 33.14 7.47 5.88
C ARG A 209 32.11 8.01 4.89
N SER A 210 32.58 8.93 4.07
CA SER A 210 31.83 9.51 2.95
C SER A 210 32.70 9.39 1.70
N LEU A 211 32.28 8.59 0.72
CA LEU A 211 33.08 8.23 -0.46
C LEU A 211 32.27 8.34 -1.75
N PRO A 212 32.88 8.77 -2.84
CA PRO A 212 32.30 8.67 -4.17
C PRO A 212 32.35 7.23 -4.66
N PHE A 213 31.44 6.88 -5.59
CA PHE A 213 31.32 5.65 -6.36
C PHE A 213 30.99 4.42 -5.52
N ILE A 214 31.79 4.05 -4.54
CA ILE A 214 31.60 2.82 -3.75
C ILE A 214 31.90 3.05 -2.27
N ASN A 215 31.06 2.49 -1.38
CA ASN A 215 31.23 2.52 0.06
C ASN A 215 30.67 1.22 0.69
N TRP A 216 31.22 0.76 1.85
CA TRP A 216 30.85 -0.50 2.52
C TRP A 216 30.96 -0.43 4.03
#